data_aea84e47710b3d2dbcaa43394d95ea25
#
_entry.id   aea84e47710b3d2dbcaa43394d95ea25
#
_cell.length_a   1.000
_cell.length_b   1.000
_cell.length_c   1.000
_cell.angle_alpha   90.00
_cell.angle_beta   90.00
_cell.angle_gamma   90.00
#
_symmetry.space_group_name_H-M   'P 1'
#
loop_
_entity.id
_entity.type
_entity.pdbx_description
1 polymer ?
#
loop_
_entity_poly.entity_id
_entity_poly.type
_entity_poly.pdbx_seq_one_letter_code
_entity_poly.pdbx_strand_id
1 'polypeptide(L)'
;MNYEIHDLNFIKNDHVNFINDCQDAKERFDIFFPQISSTWGYSKYNIFNLTSGSKRFYKLYYEIKKIARAFLNTEEPLWMQSWINYHMMNEVLDWHDHSSCSAHGYVSINPMKTKTVFQDFEIVNEIGKLYIGEPYVQHKVVILEDYYKPRITIAFDILNETNYMELNDKFGKNINLSHIPL
;
A
#
# COMPACT_ATOMS: atom_id res chain seq x y z
N MET A 1 -0.35 17.85 -11.29
CA MET A 1 -0.22 16.62 -10.47
C MET A 1 -1.09 16.81 -9.24
N ASN A 2 -2.11 15.97 -9.06
CA ASN A 2 -2.98 16.02 -7.89
C ASN A 2 -2.58 14.91 -6.89
N TYR A 3 -2.36 15.31 -5.64
CA TYR A 3 -2.07 14.37 -4.55
C TYR A 3 -2.49 14.95 -3.20
N GLU A 4 -2.67 14.07 -2.24
CA GLU A 4 -2.98 14.44 -0.85
C GLU A 4 -2.06 13.68 0.11
N ILE A 5 -1.80 14.30 1.26
CA ILE A 5 -1.06 13.70 2.37
C ILE A 5 -1.92 13.81 3.62
N HIS A 6 -2.11 12.68 4.31
CA HIS A 6 -2.91 12.59 5.53
C HIS A 6 -2.09 12.04 6.69
N ASP A 7 -2.39 12.50 7.91
CA ASP A 7 -1.81 11.97 9.15
C ASP A 7 -2.79 11.05 9.86
N LEU A 8 -2.50 9.76 9.85
CA LEU A 8 -3.29 8.74 10.54
C LEU A 8 -2.80 8.55 11.99
N ASN A 9 -3.16 9.48 12.88
CA ASN A 9 -2.67 9.51 14.25
C ASN A 9 -2.94 8.22 15.06
N PHE A 10 -3.97 7.46 14.72
CA PHE A 10 -4.25 6.19 15.37
C PHE A 10 -3.16 5.13 15.11
N ILE A 11 -2.40 5.23 14.01
CA ILE A 11 -1.24 4.37 13.75
C ILE A 11 -0.09 4.79 14.67
N LYS A 12 0.16 6.09 14.83
CA LYS A 12 1.19 6.62 15.75
C LYS A 12 0.91 6.15 17.18
N ASN A 13 -0.35 6.20 17.61
CA ASN A 13 -0.77 5.86 18.97
C ASN A 13 -0.72 4.36 19.29
N ASP A 14 -0.78 3.50 18.29
CA ASP A 14 -0.77 2.02 18.44
C ASP A 14 0.31 1.36 17.57
N HIS A 15 1.42 2.06 17.37
CA HIS A 15 2.46 1.76 16.40
C HIS A 15 3.05 0.35 16.55
N VAL A 16 3.39 -0.06 17.78
CA VAL A 16 3.99 -1.37 18.05
C VAL A 16 3.05 -2.51 17.61
N ASN A 17 1.76 -2.37 17.89
CA ASN A 17 0.79 -3.39 17.52
C ASN A 17 0.51 -3.40 16.01
N PHE A 18 0.60 -2.25 15.32
CA PHE A 18 0.58 -2.23 13.86
C PHE A 18 1.77 -2.98 13.24
N ILE A 19 2.98 -2.80 13.81
CA ILE A 19 4.15 -3.58 13.37
C ILE A 19 3.91 -5.08 13.58
N ASN A 20 3.39 -5.50 14.74
CA ASN A 20 3.11 -6.90 15.02
C ASN A 20 2.09 -7.49 14.02
N ASP A 21 0.99 -6.77 13.75
CA ASP A 21 0.01 -7.22 12.75
C ASP A 21 0.63 -7.34 11.34
N CYS A 22 1.57 -6.45 10.98
CA CYS A 22 2.30 -6.54 9.73
C CYS A 22 3.25 -7.74 9.68
N GLN A 23 3.91 -8.06 10.79
CA GLN A 23 4.79 -9.23 10.91
C GLN A 23 3.97 -10.52 10.78
N ASP A 24 2.86 -10.64 11.50
CA ASP A 24 1.94 -11.77 11.41
C ASP A 24 1.41 -11.96 9.97
N ALA A 25 1.08 -10.86 9.29
CA ALA A 25 0.62 -10.90 7.91
C ALA A 25 1.74 -11.35 6.95
N LYS A 26 2.98 -10.88 7.16
CA LYS A 26 4.15 -11.30 6.40
C LYS A 26 4.44 -12.79 6.58
N GLU A 27 4.39 -13.30 7.82
CA GLU A 27 4.55 -14.73 8.11
C GLU A 27 3.49 -15.59 7.42
N ARG A 28 2.21 -15.16 7.47
CA ARG A 28 1.12 -15.83 6.73
C ARG A 28 1.38 -15.82 5.22
N PHE A 29 1.80 -14.68 4.67
CA PHE A 29 2.16 -14.60 3.26
C PHE A 29 3.27 -15.60 2.90
N ASP A 30 4.32 -15.68 3.69
CA ASP A 30 5.46 -16.59 3.46
C ASP A 30 5.06 -18.07 3.50
N ILE A 31 4.09 -18.44 4.34
CA ILE A 31 3.54 -19.80 4.38
C ILE A 31 2.86 -20.16 3.05
N PHE A 32 2.07 -19.23 2.48
CA PHE A 32 1.35 -19.47 1.23
C PHE A 32 2.22 -19.30 -0.01
N PHE A 33 3.22 -18.42 0.06
CA PHE A 33 4.05 -18.01 -1.09
C PHE A 33 5.55 -17.97 -0.74
N PRO A 34 6.17 -19.10 -0.34
CA PRO A 34 7.52 -19.13 0.25
C PRO A 34 8.65 -18.71 -0.70
N GLN A 35 8.39 -18.63 -2.01
CA GLN A 35 9.39 -18.29 -3.04
C GLN A 35 9.24 -16.89 -3.60
N ILE A 36 8.33 -16.09 -3.04
CA ILE A 36 7.97 -14.78 -3.59
C ILE A 36 8.06 -13.73 -2.49
N SER A 37 8.71 -12.61 -2.76
CA SER A 37 8.63 -11.42 -1.88
C SER A 37 7.20 -10.88 -1.83
N SER A 38 6.74 -10.47 -0.66
CA SER A 38 5.39 -9.88 -0.48
C SER A 38 5.15 -8.65 -1.35
N THR A 39 6.18 -7.87 -1.64
CA THR A 39 6.13 -6.74 -2.56
C THR A 39 5.84 -7.18 -4.00
N TRP A 40 6.60 -8.15 -4.51
CA TRP A 40 6.44 -8.63 -5.89
C TRP A 40 5.30 -9.63 -6.07
N GLY A 41 4.79 -10.18 -4.95
CA GLY A 41 3.60 -11.02 -4.93
C GLY A 41 2.28 -10.25 -4.87
N TYR A 42 2.28 -8.94 -5.06
CA TYR A 42 1.11 -8.06 -4.91
C TYR A 42 -0.14 -8.51 -5.68
N SER A 43 0.03 -9.20 -6.82
CA SER A 43 -1.09 -9.73 -7.60
C SER A 43 -1.70 -11.03 -7.06
N LYS A 44 -1.15 -11.61 -5.99
CA LYS A 44 -1.55 -12.92 -5.44
C LYS A 44 -2.37 -12.82 -4.16
N TYR A 45 -2.40 -11.67 -3.52
CA TYR A 45 -3.09 -11.46 -2.24
C TYR A 45 -3.54 -10.02 -2.04
N ASN A 46 -4.38 -9.81 -1.04
CA ASN A 46 -4.67 -8.50 -0.49
C ASN A 46 -4.31 -8.51 0.99
N ILE A 47 -3.58 -7.49 1.46
CA ILE A 47 -3.14 -7.43 2.86
C ILE A 47 -4.31 -7.43 3.84
N PHE A 48 -5.45 -6.85 3.48
CA PHE A 48 -6.64 -6.82 4.33
C PHE A 48 -7.29 -8.20 4.49
N ASN A 49 -7.09 -9.12 3.55
CA ASN A 49 -7.50 -10.52 3.72
C ASN A 49 -6.61 -11.23 4.74
N LEU A 50 -5.29 -11.01 4.69
CA LEU A 50 -4.33 -11.59 5.63
C LEU A 50 -4.48 -11.04 7.05
N THR A 51 -5.00 -9.82 7.18
CA THR A 51 -5.20 -9.11 8.45
C THR A 51 -6.66 -8.99 8.88
N SER A 52 -7.56 -9.80 8.31
CA SER A 52 -9.02 -9.69 8.50
C SER A 52 -9.48 -9.78 9.97
N GLY A 53 -8.69 -10.40 10.86
CA GLY A 53 -8.93 -10.44 12.31
C GLY A 53 -8.45 -9.21 13.09
N SER A 54 -7.71 -8.28 12.46
CA SER A 54 -7.15 -7.11 13.13
C SER A 54 -8.11 -5.92 13.13
N LYS A 55 -8.50 -5.45 14.32
CA LYS A 55 -9.29 -4.21 14.47
C LYS A 55 -8.55 -2.98 13.95
N ARG A 56 -7.21 -2.97 13.97
CA ARG A 56 -6.36 -1.90 13.46
C ARG A 56 -6.42 -1.82 11.95
N PHE A 57 -6.28 -2.96 11.27
CA PHE A 57 -6.40 -3.03 9.81
C PHE A 57 -7.83 -2.79 9.34
N TYR A 58 -8.84 -3.22 10.09
CA TYR A 58 -10.22 -2.84 9.83
C TYR A 58 -10.39 -1.31 9.81
N LYS A 59 -9.86 -0.61 10.82
CA LYS A 59 -9.90 0.86 10.87
C LYS A 59 -9.12 1.47 9.70
N LEU A 60 -7.92 0.95 9.40
CA LEU A 60 -7.10 1.41 8.28
C LEU A 60 -7.83 1.27 6.94
N TYR A 61 -8.50 0.14 6.71
CA TYR A 61 -9.32 -0.07 5.52
C TYR A 61 -10.38 1.02 5.34
N TYR A 62 -11.11 1.34 6.40
CA TYR A 62 -12.16 2.38 6.33
C TYR A 62 -11.60 3.78 6.10
N GLU A 63 -10.46 4.12 6.67
CA GLU A 63 -9.81 5.41 6.42
C GLU A 63 -9.30 5.50 4.97
N ILE A 64 -8.67 4.46 4.44
CA ILE A 64 -8.26 4.43 3.02
C ILE A 64 -9.48 4.58 2.11
N LYS A 65 -10.56 3.82 2.37
CA LYS A 65 -11.82 3.91 1.62
C LYS A 65 -12.36 5.35 1.59
N LYS A 66 -12.45 5.98 2.75
CA LYS A 66 -12.95 7.36 2.89
C LYS A 66 -12.08 8.35 2.10
N ILE A 67 -10.76 8.25 2.26
CA ILE A 67 -9.80 9.14 1.58
C ILE A 67 -9.85 8.91 0.06
N ALA A 68 -9.85 7.66 -0.40
CA ALA A 68 -9.89 7.33 -1.82
C ALA A 68 -11.16 7.86 -2.50
N ARG A 69 -12.33 7.70 -1.88
CA ARG A 69 -13.58 8.23 -2.40
C ARG A 69 -13.58 9.76 -2.47
N ALA A 70 -13.06 10.43 -1.45
CA ALA A 70 -12.94 11.89 -1.43
C ALA A 70 -11.96 12.37 -2.52
N PHE A 71 -10.79 11.74 -2.64
CA PHE A 71 -9.77 12.07 -3.63
C PHE A 71 -10.28 11.92 -5.07
N LEU A 72 -10.98 10.82 -5.36
CA LEU A 72 -11.56 10.54 -6.68
C LEU A 72 -12.91 11.24 -6.91
N ASN A 73 -13.47 11.86 -5.88
CA ASN A 73 -14.78 12.52 -5.89
C ASN A 73 -15.88 11.65 -6.54
N THR A 74 -16.02 10.39 -6.06
CA THR A 74 -16.95 9.41 -6.64
C THR A 74 -17.64 8.54 -5.59
N GLU A 75 -18.92 8.21 -5.87
CA GLU A 75 -19.71 7.19 -5.17
C GLU A 75 -19.82 5.88 -5.98
N GLU A 76 -19.28 5.85 -7.19
CA GLU A 76 -19.27 4.66 -8.04
C GLU A 76 -18.48 3.51 -7.40
N PRO A 77 -18.72 2.26 -7.81
CA PRO A 77 -17.97 1.10 -7.33
C PRO A 77 -16.46 1.27 -7.52
N LEU A 78 -15.72 0.99 -6.47
CA LEU A 78 -14.26 0.98 -6.47
C LEU A 78 -13.75 -0.35 -5.94
N TRP A 79 -12.56 -0.74 -6.38
CA TRP A 79 -11.82 -1.89 -5.86
C TRP A 79 -10.45 -1.43 -5.38
N MET A 80 -9.91 -2.15 -4.42
CA MET A 80 -8.57 -1.90 -3.90
C MET A 80 -7.72 -3.16 -4.01
N GLN A 81 -6.61 -3.05 -4.71
CA GLN A 81 -5.47 -3.93 -4.56
C GLN A 81 -4.56 -3.35 -3.46
N SER A 82 -4.09 -4.17 -2.53
CA SER A 82 -3.22 -3.67 -1.45
C SER A 82 -2.27 -4.75 -0.97
N TRP A 83 -1.01 -4.35 -0.74
CA TRP A 83 0.06 -5.25 -0.36
C TRP A 83 1.00 -4.62 0.67
N ILE A 84 1.83 -5.46 1.29
CA ILE A 84 2.85 -5.03 2.23
C ILE A 84 4.23 -4.97 1.55
N ASN A 85 4.88 -3.84 1.64
CA ASN A 85 6.31 -3.70 1.40
C ASN A 85 7.03 -3.92 2.73
N TYR A 86 7.77 -5.00 2.80
CA TYR A 86 8.54 -5.39 3.99
C TYR A 86 10.00 -5.51 3.57
N HIS A 87 10.75 -4.41 3.68
CA HIS A 87 12.05 -4.25 3.05
C HIS A 87 13.17 -4.03 4.07
N MET A 88 14.24 -4.80 3.93
CA MET A 88 15.51 -4.47 4.55
C MET A 88 16.20 -3.34 3.77
N MET A 89 17.26 -2.78 4.32
CA MET A 89 17.94 -1.59 3.78
C MET A 89 18.35 -1.72 2.30
N ASN A 90 18.70 -2.92 1.84
CA ASN A 90 19.12 -3.18 0.46
C ASN A 90 18.00 -3.55 -0.51
N GLU A 91 16.74 -3.51 -0.07
CA GLU A 91 15.57 -3.94 -0.84
C GLU A 91 14.65 -2.78 -1.23
N VAL A 92 15.15 -1.56 -1.30
CA VAL A 92 14.34 -0.39 -1.67
C VAL A 92 13.87 -0.45 -3.12
N LEU A 93 12.69 0.13 -3.37
CA LEU A 93 12.13 0.26 -4.70
C LEU A 93 12.79 1.42 -5.45
N ASP A 94 13.25 1.15 -6.66
CA ASP A 94 13.73 2.18 -7.60
C ASP A 94 12.54 2.83 -8.33
N TRP A 95 12.82 3.70 -9.30
CA TRP A 95 11.81 4.41 -10.06
C TRP A 95 10.77 3.48 -10.67
N HIS A 96 9.50 3.70 -10.34
CA HIS A 96 8.35 2.97 -10.85
C HIS A 96 7.10 3.84 -10.79
N ASP A 97 6.05 3.40 -11.47
CA ASP A 97 4.71 4.00 -11.46
C ASP A 97 3.61 2.94 -11.30
N HIS A 98 2.37 3.40 -11.24
CA HIS A 98 1.16 2.58 -11.08
C HIS A 98 0.18 2.85 -12.22
N SER A 99 0.49 2.44 -13.42
CA SER A 99 -0.22 2.83 -14.65
C SER A 99 -1.63 2.22 -14.84
N SER A 100 -2.00 1.21 -14.05
CA SER A 100 -3.26 0.45 -14.25
C SER A 100 -4.32 0.72 -13.17
N CYS A 101 -4.29 1.88 -12.54
CA CYS A 101 -5.24 2.26 -11.49
C CYS A 101 -5.81 3.66 -11.69
N SER A 102 -6.81 4.05 -10.91
CA SER A 102 -7.37 5.41 -10.88
C SER A 102 -6.64 6.32 -9.90
N ALA A 103 -6.10 5.74 -8.83
CA ALA A 103 -5.24 6.39 -7.85
C ALA A 103 -4.35 5.34 -7.20
N HIS A 104 -3.16 5.75 -6.75
CA HIS A 104 -2.29 4.90 -5.95
C HIS A 104 -1.88 5.59 -4.66
N GLY A 105 -1.44 4.80 -3.69
CA GLY A 105 -0.97 5.38 -2.44
C GLY A 105 -0.23 4.41 -1.55
N TYR A 106 0.25 4.93 -0.44
CA TYR A 106 0.87 4.11 0.60
C TYR A 106 0.65 4.70 2.00
N VAL A 107 0.72 3.84 2.99
CA VAL A 107 0.72 4.21 4.41
C VAL A 107 2.02 3.76 5.04
N SER A 108 2.73 4.67 5.69
CA SER A 108 3.98 4.40 6.39
C SER A 108 3.69 3.81 7.78
N ILE A 109 3.97 2.51 7.95
CA ILE A 109 3.83 1.83 9.26
C ILE A 109 5.14 1.92 10.04
N ASN A 110 6.23 1.46 9.47
CA ASN A 110 7.57 1.58 10.03
C ASN A 110 8.51 2.18 8.99
N PRO A 111 8.51 3.52 8.84
CA PRO A 111 9.17 4.19 7.70
C PRO A 111 10.69 4.13 7.75
N MET A 112 11.28 3.82 8.92
CA MET A 112 12.70 3.97 9.14
C MET A 112 13.15 5.41 8.77
N LYS A 113 14.40 5.61 8.44
CA LYS A 113 14.92 6.92 7.97
C LYS A 113 14.90 6.95 6.45
N THR A 114 13.71 7.07 5.87
CA THR A 114 13.53 7.09 4.41
C THR A 114 12.66 8.26 3.96
N LYS A 115 12.78 8.60 2.68
CA LYS A 115 11.84 9.48 1.98
C LYS A 115 11.38 8.82 0.68
N THR A 116 10.19 9.18 0.22
CA THR A 116 9.70 8.89 -1.13
C THR A 116 9.98 10.10 -1.99
N VAL A 117 10.68 9.92 -3.10
CA VAL A 117 11.02 10.97 -4.06
C VAL A 117 10.17 10.76 -5.30
N PHE A 118 9.43 11.78 -5.68
CA PHE A 118 8.69 11.92 -6.91
C PHE A 118 9.46 12.81 -7.88
N GLN A 119 9.03 12.97 -9.12
CA GLN A 119 9.74 13.79 -10.10
C GLN A 119 9.86 15.26 -9.66
N ASP A 120 8.81 15.82 -9.06
CA ASP A 120 8.72 17.25 -8.76
C ASP A 120 8.70 17.58 -7.24
N PHE A 121 8.59 16.58 -6.38
CA PHE A 121 8.55 16.77 -4.92
C PHE A 121 9.05 15.52 -4.18
N GLU A 122 9.16 15.64 -2.86
CA GLU A 122 9.53 14.54 -1.99
C GLU A 122 8.73 14.54 -0.68
N ILE A 123 8.58 13.36 -0.09
CA ILE A 123 7.88 13.17 1.18
C ILE A 123 8.82 12.45 2.14
N VAL A 124 9.16 13.09 3.26
CA VAL A 124 9.80 12.39 4.38
C VAL A 124 8.79 11.43 4.98
N ASN A 125 9.14 10.14 4.99
CA ASN A 125 8.24 9.11 5.48
C ASN A 125 8.20 9.13 7.01
N GLU A 126 7.01 9.29 7.57
CA GLU A 126 6.76 9.32 9.02
C GLU A 126 5.68 8.29 9.39
N ILE A 127 5.70 7.80 10.62
CA ILE A 127 4.70 6.83 11.12
C ILE A 127 3.29 7.40 10.93
N GLY A 128 2.40 6.63 10.30
CA GLY A 128 1.02 7.00 10.06
C GLY A 128 0.81 8.03 8.94
N LYS A 129 1.84 8.42 8.21
CA LYS A 129 1.68 9.26 7.02
C LYS A 129 1.11 8.42 5.88
N LEU A 130 0.00 8.88 5.30
CA LEU A 130 -0.62 8.32 4.11
C LEU A 130 -0.44 9.31 2.96
N TYR A 131 0.02 8.80 1.83
CA TYR A 131 0.01 9.48 0.54
C TYR A 131 -1.04 8.82 -0.35
N ILE A 132 -1.78 9.62 -1.12
CA ILE A 132 -2.59 9.20 -2.26
C ILE A 132 -2.38 10.20 -3.40
N GLY A 133 -2.27 9.72 -4.64
CA GLY A 133 -2.01 10.54 -5.81
C GLY A 133 -2.47 9.90 -7.10
N GLU A 134 -2.33 10.67 -8.19
CA GLU A 134 -2.64 10.24 -9.55
C GLU A 134 -1.78 9.05 -9.97
N PRO A 135 -2.31 8.14 -10.85
CA PRO A 135 -1.50 7.11 -11.51
C PRO A 135 -0.40 7.75 -12.38
N TYR A 136 0.54 6.96 -12.87
CA TYR A 136 1.65 7.38 -13.74
C TYR A 136 2.71 8.29 -13.10
N VAL A 137 2.54 8.69 -11.84
CA VAL A 137 3.53 9.50 -11.16
C VAL A 137 4.69 8.62 -10.70
N GLN A 138 5.81 8.76 -11.41
CA GLN A 138 7.02 8.01 -11.06
C GLN A 138 7.56 8.42 -9.70
N HIS A 139 7.93 7.42 -8.92
CA HIS A 139 8.52 7.62 -7.61
C HIS A 139 9.48 6.50 -7.22
N LYS A 140 10.33 6.79 -6.25
CA LYS A 140 11.26 5.84 -5.63
C LYS A 140 11.42 6.08 -4.14
N VAL A 141 11.97 5.10 -3.44
CA VAL A 141 12.35 5.24 -2.03
C VAL A 141 13.84 5.54 -1.92
N VAL A 142 14.19 6.52 -1.10
CA VAL A 142 15.57 6.91 -0.79
C VAL A 142 15.83 6.71 0.69
N ILE A 143 16.93 6.06 1.02
CA ILE A 143 17.42 5.85 2.38
C ILE A 143 18.21 7.09 2.81
N LEU A 144 17.86 7.65 3.97
CA LEU A 144 18.54 8.81 4.56
C LEU A 144 19.60 8.41 5.59
N GLU A 145 19.34 7.32 6.32
CA GLU A 145 20.26 6.75 7.31
C GLU A 145 20.13 5.22 7.30
N ASP A 146 21.22 4.52 7.57
CA ASP A 146 21.24 3.06 7.65
C ASP A 146 20.28 2.54 8.71
N TYR A 147 19.64 1.41 8.43
CA TYR A 147 18.72 0.75 9.37
C TYR A 147 18.84 -0.78 9.30
N TYR A 148 18.54 -1.42 10.44
CA TYR A 148 18.67 -2.88 10.62
C TYR A 148 17.34 -3.58 10.91
N LYS A 149 16.24 -2.83 10.98
CA LYS A 149 14.88 -3.37 11.12
C LYS A 149 14.15 -3.15 9.81
N PRO A 150 13.14 -3.96 9.46
CA PRO A 150 12.43 -3.78 8.21
C PRO A 150 11.69 -2.45 8.14
N ARG A 151 11.82 -1.77 7.01
CA ARG A 151 10.90 -0.72 6.58
C ARG A 151 9.59 -1.37 6.19
N ILE A 152 8.48 -0.86 6.73
CA ILE A 152 7.15 -1.41 6.48
C ILE A 152 6.23 -0.31 5.96
N THR A 153 5.65 -0.53 4.79
CA THR A 153 4.57 0.29 4.24
C THR A 153 3.45 -0.60 3.70
N ILE A 154 2.22 -0.15 3.82
CA ILE A 154 1.07 -0.73 3.14
C ILE A 154 0.83 0.10 1.89
N ALA A 155 1.06 -0.49 0.72
CA ALA A 155 0.78 0.14 -0.56
C ALA A 155 -0.61 -0.28 -1.07
N PHE A 156 -1.23 0.57 -1.89
CA PHE A 156 -2.53 0.28 -2.46
C PHE A 156 -2.71 0.97 -3.81
N ASP A 157 -3.45 0.29 -4.69
CA ASP A 157 -3.98 0.81 -5.94
C ASP A 157 -5.51 0.80 -5.87
N ILE A 158 -6.12 1.90 -6.27
CA ILE A 158 -7.57 2.07 -6.33
C ILE A 158 -8.02 1.99 -7.79
N LEU A 159 -8.96 1.11 -8.06
CA LEU A 159 -9.47 0.86 -9.40
C LEU A 159 -10.94 1.24 -9.49
N ASN A 160 -11.32 1.91 -10.56
CA ASN A 160 -12.71 2.02 -10.98
C ASN A 160 -13.12 0.77 -11.79
N GLU A 161 -14.36 0.72 -12.24
CA GLU A 161 -14.90 -0.42 -12.99
C GLU A 161 -14.11 -0.68 -14.28
N THR A 162 -13.73 0.37 -15.02
CA THR A 162 -12.95 0.24 -16.26
C THR A 162 -11.59 -0.40 -16.00
N ASN A 163 -10.82 0.12 -15.03
CA ASN A 163 -9.53 -0.45 -14.67
C ASN A 163 -9.65 -1.90 -14.21
N TYR A 164 -10.67 -2.19 -13.39
CA TYR A 164 -10.91 -3.54 -12.89
C TYR A 164 -11.22 -4.53 -14.03
N MET A 165 -12.05 -4.15 -14.99
CA MET A 165 -12.41 -4.99 -16.15
C MET A 165 -11.19 -5.23 -17.05
N GLU A 166 -10.39 -4.20 -17.34
CA GLU A 166 -9.15 -4.33 -18.15
C GLU A 166 -8.16 -5.31 -17.49
N LEU A 167 -7.98 -5.22 -16.16
CA LEU A 167 -7.12 -6.15 -15.44
C LEU A 167 -7.69 -7.57 -15.39
N ASN A 168 -9.01 -7.71 -15.26
CA ASN A 168 -9.68 -9.00 -15.30
C ASN A 168 -9.51 -9.70 -16.66
N ASP A 169 -9.58 -8.95 -17.75
CA ASP A 169 -9.34 -9.48 -19.10
C ASP A 169 -7.89 -9.90 -19.30
N LYS A 170 -6.95 -9.13 -18.74
CA LYS A 170 -5.51 -9.39 -18.84
C LYS A 170 -5.03 -10.56 -17.97
N PHE A 171 -5.52 -10.66 -16.74
CA PHE A 171 -5.03 -11.62 -15.74
C PHE A 171 -6.00 -12.76 -15.44
N GLY A 172 -7.22 -12.71 -15.98
CA GLY A 172 -8.25 -13.71 -15.80
C GLY A 172 -8.75 -13.81 -14.35
N LYS A 173 -9.30 -14.96 -14.00
CA LYS A 173 -9.97 -15.19 -12.70
C LYS A 173 -9.09 -14.99 -11.45
N ASN A 174 -7.78 -14.88 -11.59
CA ASN A 174 -6.87 -14.71 -10.45
C ASN A 174 -6.92 -13.31 -9.83
N ILE A 175 -7.47 -12.31 -10.52
CA ILE A 175 -7.61 -10.94 -10.01
C ILE A 175 -8.42 -10.89 -8.70
N ASN A 176 -9.38 -11.79 -8.54
CA ASN A 176 -10.27 -11.82 -7.36
C ASN A 176 -9.56 -12.15 -6.04
N LEU A 177 -8.31 -12.64 -6.08
CA LEU A 177 -7.52 -12.93 -4.88
C LEU A 177 -6.85 -11.68 -4.31
N SER A 178 -6.60 -10.69 -5.14
CA SER A 178 -5.84 -9.48 -4.78
C SER A 178 -6.68 -8.19 -4.71
N HIS A 179 -7.89 -8.19 -5.26
CA HIS A 179 -8.76 -7.00 -5.30
C HIS A 179 -10.00 -7.21 -4.42
N ILE A 180 -10.26 -6.25 -3.55
CA ILE A 180 -11.45 -6.24 -2.68
C ILE A 180 -12.29 -4.98 -2.95
N PRO A 181 -13.63 -5.06 -2.80
CA PRO A 181 -14.49 -3.87 -2.94
C PRO A 181 -14.18 -2.82 -1.87
N LEU A 182 -14.25 -1.54 -2.27
CA LEU A 182 -14.16 -0.38 -1.38
C LEU A 182 -15.53 0.21 -1.06
#